data_4631ea04e6b379844053500f1a3bcc3c
#
_entry.id   4631ea04e6b379844053500f1a3bcc3c
#
_cell.length_a   1.000
_cell.length_b   1.000
_cell.length_c   1.000
_cell.angle_alpha   90.00
_cell.angle_beta   90.00
_cell.angle_gamma   90.00
#
_symmetry.space_group_name_H-M   'P 1'
#
loop_
_entity.id
_entity.type
_entity.pdbx_description
1 polymer ?
#
loop_
_entity_poly.entity_id
_entity_poly.type
_entity_poly.pdbx_seq_one_letter_code
_entity_poly.pdbx_strand_id
1 'polypeptide(L)'
;CEEVGRNMTLYEYGKDIIILDMGLEFPSEDMFGIDYIIPNIEYLKGKEDNIRGVIFSHGHLDHIGAAAILLEKLGNPTIIGRNMTLAMVKHRVEDYKQGAAKKLKTILIKTIDDKIQLGAFKVSFFQVEHSIMDAVGVAITTPVGTVIHPGDWTMERVKETGEPIVDYAHLANLPRPSILMLESLGAISTKQSPTSEDLKANLQSIISSAPG
;
A
#
# COMPACT_ATOMS: atom_id res chain seq x y z
N CYS A 1 12.34 5.32 6.17
CA CYS A 1 12.51 6.27 5.05
C CYS A 1 13.94 6.10 4.54
N GLU A 2 14.22 6.37 3.27
CA GLU A 2 15.51 6.18 2.59
C GLU A 2 15.78 4.76 2.06
N GLU A 3 14.79 3.89 2.08
CA GLU A 3 14.87 2.52 1.56
C GLU A 3 13.66 2.25 0.67
N VAL A 4 13.84 1.32 -0.28
CA VAL A 4 12.75 0.78 -1.11
C VAL A 4 12.39 -0.60 -0.58
N GLY A 5 11.11 -0.81 -0.28
CA GLY A 5 10.63 -2.07 0.29
C GLY A 5 10.31 -1.98 1.78
N ARG A 6 9.88 -3.07 2.36
CA ARG A 6 9.47 -3.19 3.77
C ARG A 6 8.45 -2.15 4.22
N ASN A 7 7.57 -1.74 3.30
CA ASN A 7 6.57 -0.73 3.60
C ASN A 7 5.64 -1.22 4.72
N MET A 8 5.74 -0.60 5.88
CA MET A 8 4.88 -0.85 7.03
C MET A 8 4.83 0.40 7.89
N THR A 9 3.69 1.06 7.92
CA THR A 9 3.50 2.29 8.68
C THR A 9 2.52 2.05 9.82
N LEU A 10 2.90 2.48 11.02
CA LEU A 10 2.07 2.40 12.22
C LEU A 10 1.46 3.77 12.53
N TYR A 11 0.16 3.78 12.77
CA TYR A 11 -0.55 4.94 13.29
C TYR A 11 -1.10 4.59 14.67
N GLU A 12 -0.67 5.31 15.69
CA GLU A 12 -1.11 5.11 17.07
C GLU A 12 -1.77 6.38 17.61
N TYR A 13 -2.95 6.22 18.19
CA TYR A 13 -3.65 7.27 18.91
C TYR A 13 -4.29 6.70 20.18
N GLY A 14 -3.83 7.15 21.35
CA GLY A 14 -4.24 6.57 22.62
C GLY A 14 -3.82 5.10 22.73
N LYS A 15 -4.82 4.21 22.78
CA LYS A 15 -4.59 2.75 22.80
C LYS A 15 -4.81 2.09 21.45
N ASP A 16 -5.32 2.83 20.48
CA ASP A 16 -5.66 2.25 19.18
C ASP A 16 -4.48 2.34 18.23
N ILE A 17 -4.22 1.25 17.54
CA ILE A 17 -3.17 1.13 16.52
C ILE A 17 -3.81 0.63 15.24
N ILE A 18 -3.46 1.24 14.13
CA ILE A 18 -3.69 0.68 12.79
C ILE A 18 -2.36 0.57 12.05
N ILE A 19 -2.28 -0.42 11.18
CA ILE A 19 -1.10 -0.69 10.38
C ILE A 19 -1.48 -0.47 8.92
N LEU A 20 -0.65 0.25 8.18
CA LEU A 20 -0.75 0.38 6.74
C LEU A 20 0.41 -0.38 6.12
N ASP A 21 0.05 -1.40 5.33
CA ASP A 21 0.93 -2.34 4.65
C ASP A 21 1.80 -3.23 5.57
N MET A 22 2.29 -4.32 5.02
CA MET A 22 3.25 -5.27 5.62
C MET A 22 4.16 -5.80 4.52
N GLY A 23 5.03 -4.95 4.02
CA GLY A 23 5.91 -5.25 2.91
C GLY A 23 7.13 -6.10 3.30
N LEU A 24 7.71 -6.74 2.30
CA LEU A 24 9.06 -7.32 2.39
C LEU A 24 10.03 -6.52 1.52
N GLU A 25 11.29 -6.76 1.74
CA GLU A 25 12.38 -6.31 0.88
C GLU A 25 13.21 -7.52 0.45
N PHE A 26 13.73 -7.51 -0.77
CA PHE A 26 14.68 -8.50 -1.21
C PHE A 26 16.09 -8.14 -0.74
N PRO A 27 16.88 -9.13 -0.31
CA PRO A 27 18.25 -8.88 0.14
C PRO A 27 19.13 -8.37 -1.01
N SER A 28 20.17 -7.60 -0.66
CA SER A 28 21.23 -7.27 -1.59
C SER A 28 22.12 -8.49 -1.89
N GLU A 29 22.90 -8.42 -2.96
CA GLU A 29 23.74 -9.55 -3.44
C GLU A 29 24.78 -10.03 -2.42
N ASP A 30 25.15 -9.20 -1.48
CA ASP A 30 26.11 -9.52 -0.40
C ASP A 30 25.48 -10.17 0.84
N MET A 31 24.16 -10.28 0.89
CA MET A 31 23.42 -10.92 1.99
C MET A 31 23.19 -12.42 1.74
N PHE A 32 24.27 -13.20 1.74
CA PHE A 32 24.21 -14.64 1.47
C PHE A 32 23.31 -15.40 2.45
N GLY A 33 22.42 -16.24 1.90
CA GLY A 33 21.53 -17.10 2.71
C GLY A 33 20.31 -16.38 3.29
N ILE A 34 20.07 -15.14 2.90
CA ILE A 34 18.87 -14.39 3.23
C ILE A 34 17.94 -14.39 2.01
N ASP A 35 16.71 -14.85 2.17
CA ASP A 35 15.72 -14.87 1.09
C ASP A 35 14.90 -13.59 1.02
N TYR A 36 14.62 -12.97 2.17
CA TYR A 36 13.86 -11.72 2.28
C TYR A 36 14.08 -11.04 3.64
N ILE A 37 13.83 -9.75 3.68
CA ILE A 37 13.88 -8.91 4.87
C ILE A 37 12.46 -8.44 5.19
N ILE A 38 12.08 -8.47 6.45
CA ILE A 38 10.75 -8.06 6.91
C ILE A 38 10.84 -6.95 7.96
N PRO A 39 9.77 -6.16 8.15
CA PRO A 39 9.72 -5.15 9.19
C PRO A 39 9.93 -5.72 10.59
N ASN A 40 10.64 -4.97 11.42
CA ASN A 40 10.78 -5.27 12.84
C ASN A 40 9.51 -4.84 13.59
N ILE A 41 8.84 -5.79 14.24
CA ILE A 41 7.60 -5.57 14.97
C ILE A 41 7.77 -5.55 16.51
N GLU A 42 8.99 -5.43 17.00
CA GLU A 42 9.25 -5.44 18.46
C GLU A 42 8.46 -4.37 19.22
N TYR A 43 8.23 -3.22 18.59
CA TYR A 43 7.38 -2.15 19.14
C TYR A 43 5.94 -2.58 19.42
N LEU A 44 5.41 -3.55 18.67
CA LEU A 44 4.04 -4.04 18.79
C LEU A 44 3.87 -5.16 19.83
N LYS A 45 4.97 -5.68 20.37
CA LYS A 45 4.95 -6.75 21.35
C LYS A 45 4.22 -6.34 22.62
N GLY A 46 3.19 -7.11 22.98
CA GLY A 46 2.30 -6.80 24.10
C GLY A 46 1.24 -5.73 23.80
N LYS A 47 1.15 -5.28 22.54
CA LYS A 47 0.13 -4.33 22.06
C LYS A 47 -0.79 -4.95 21.01
N GLU A 48 -0.76 -6.26 20.81
CA GLU A 48 -1.48 -6.95 19.75
C GLU A 48 -2.99 -6.69 19.86
N ASP A 49 -3.54 -6.67 21.06
CA ASP A 49 -4.96 -6.37 21.34
C ASP A 49 -5.36 -4.91 21.02
N ASN A 50 -4.38 -4.02 20.85
CA ASN A 50 -4.62 -2.64 20.48
C ASN A 50 -4.70 -2.44 18.97
N ILE A 51 -4.31 -3.42 18.16
CA ILE A 51 -4.33 -3.36 16.71
C ILE A 51 -5.77 -3.49 16.21
N ARG A 52 -6.32 -2.39 15.70
CA ARG A 52 -7.70 -2.31 15.21
C ARG A 52 -7.86 -2.84 13.79
N GLY A 53 -6.78 -2.91 13.03
CA GLY A 53 -6.76 -3.48 11.69
C GLY A 53 -5.46 -3.23 10.95
N VAL A 54 -5.28 -3.98 9.87
CA VAL A 54 -4.20 -3.82 8.89
C VAL A 54 -4.82 -3.45 7.56
N ILE A 55 -4.48 -2.30 7.04
CA ILE A 55 -4.96 -1.82 5.74
C ILE A 55 -3.87 -2.12 4.72
N PHE A 56 -4.24 -2.72 3.60
CA PHE A 56 -3.34 -2.92 2.47
C PHE A 56 -3.70 -1.96 1.34
N SER A 57 -2.75 -1.13 0.97
CA SER A 57 -2.90 -0.13 -0.08
C SER A 57 -3.03 -0.80 -1.45
N HIS A 58 -2.18 -1.79 -1.76
CA HIS A 58 -2.18 -2.54 -3.01
C HIS A 58 -1.39 -3.86 -2.87
N GLY A 59 -1.32 -4.65 -3.94
CA GLY A 59 -0.86 -6.05 -3.90
C GLY A 59 0.63 -6.29 -4.20
N HIS A 60 1.50 -5.28 -4.31
CA HIS A 60 2.92 -5.50 -4.53
C HIS A 60 3.62 -6.09 -3.30
N LEU A 61 4.69 -6.85 -3.51
CA LEU A 61 5.35 -7.62 -2.44
C LEU A 61 6.00 -6.74 -1.37
N ASP A 62 6.48 -5.58 -1.74
CA ASP A 62 7.02 -4.59 -0.81
C ASP A 62 5.95 -3.90 0.05
N HIS A 63 4.66 -4.23 -0.19
CA HIS A 63 3.49 -3.80 0.62
C HIS A 63 2.74 -4.96 1.30
N ILE A 64 2.73 -6.17 0.72
CA ILE A 64 2.01 -7.31 1.30
C ILE A 64 2.90 -8.50 1.67
N GLY A 65 4.17 -8.50 1.26
CA GLY A 65 5.00 -9.71 1.25
C GLY A 65 5.29 -10.28 2.63
N ALA A 66 5.38 -9.45 3.68
CA ALA A 66 5.59 -9.90 5.05
C ALA A 66 4.30 -10.30 5.77
N ALA A 67 3.12 -10.07 5.17
CA ALA A 67 1.83 -10.37 5.80
C ALA A 67 1.71 -11.84 6.23
N ALA A 68 2.22 -12.78 5.42
CA ALA A 68 2.20 -14.21 5.71
C ALA A 68 2.92 -14.58 7.02
N ILE A 69 3.91 -13.80 7.41
CA ILE A 69 4.73 -14.03 8.60
C ILE A 69 4.21 -13.21 9.78
N LEU A 70 3.86 -11.95 9.52
CA LEU A 70 3.57 -10.98 10.59
C LEU A 70 2.14 -11.07 11.12
N LEU A 71 1.15 -11.41 10.28
CA LEU A 71 -0.25 -11.46 10.73
C LEU A 71 -0.46 -12.46 11.88
N GLU A 72 0.10 -13.66 11.78
CA GLU A 72 -0.01 -14.66 12.87
C GLU A 72 0.68 -14.19 14.14
N LYS A 73 1.86 -13.54 14.03
CA LYS A 73 2.60 -13.00 15.17
C LYS A 73 1.86 -11.86 15.88
N LEU A 74 1.02 -11.13 15.16
CA LEU A 74 0.21 -10.03 15.67
C LEU A 74 -1.24 -10.45 16.05
N GLY A 75 -1.50 -11.76 16.21
CA GLY A 75 -2.80 -12.25 16.65
C GLY A 75 -3.87 -12.29 15.55
N ASN A 76 -3.49 -12.24 14.27
CA ASN A 76 -4.39 -12.21 13.12
C ASN A 76 -5.41 -11.04 13.19
N PRO A 77 -4.97 -9.79 13.25
CA PRO A 77 -5.85 -8.65 13.21
C PRO A 77 -6.69 -8.64 11.92
N THR A 78 -7.80 -7.93 11.93
CA THR A 78 -8.65 -7.79 10.73
C THR A 78 -7.86 -7.11 9.61
N ILE A 79 -7.84 -7.72 8.43
CA ILE A 79 -7.21 -7.15 7.24
C ILE A 79 -8.24 -6.43 6.36
N ILE A 80 -7.83 -5.29 5.81
CA ILE A 80 -8.70 -4.39 5.06
C ILE A 80 -8.01 -4.08 3.73
N GLY A 81 -8.74 -4.14 2.64
CA GLY A 81 -8.21 -3.85 1.32
C GLY A 81 -9.24 -4.06 0.22
N ARG A 82 -8.85 -3.79 -1.01
CA ARG A 82 -9.67 -4.08 -2.16
C ARG A 82 -9.60 -5.56 -2.54
N ASN A 83 -10.46 -5.99 -3.45
CA ASN A 83 -10.69 -7.39 -3.74
C ASN A 83 -9.43 -8.13 -4.19
N MET A 84 -8.72 -7.61 -5.19
CA MET A 84 -7.50 -8.23 -5.71
C MET A 84 -6.38 -8.23 -4.65
N THR A 85 -6.17 -7.12 -3.96
CA THR A 85 -5.19 -6.99 -2.89
C THR A 85 -5.43 -8.03 -1.79
N LEU A 86 -6.67 -8.17 -1.30
CA LEU A 86 -7.01 -9.17 -0.29
C LEU A 86 -6.86 -10.61 -0.80
N ALA A 87 -7.16 -10.87 -2.08
CA ALA A 87 -6.94 -12.18 -2.69
C ALA A 87 -5.44 -12.54 -2.72
N MET A 88 -4.58 -11.58 -3.08
CA MET A 88 -3.13 -11.76 -3.10
C MET A 88 -2.55 -11.98 -1.69
N VAL A 89 -3.01 -11.20 -0.68
CA VAL A 89 -2.62 -11.41 0.72
C VAL A 89 -3.01 -12.81 1.20
N LYS A 90 -4.25 -13.25 0.92
CA LYS A 90 -4.73 -14.59 1.30
C LYS A 90 -3.92 -15.68 0.61
N HIS A 91 -3.60 -15.51 -0.67
CA HIS A 91 -2.78 -16.46 -1.41
C HIS A 91 -1.39 -16.57 -0.79
N ARG A 92 -0.72 -15.46 -0.51
CA ARG A 92 0.58 -15.44 0.20
C ARG A 92 0.54 -16.16 1.54
N VAL A 93 -0.51 -15.92 2.33
CA VAL A 93 -0.68 -16.54 3.65
C VAL A 93 -0.92 -18.05 3.53
N GLU A 94 -1.69 -18.48 2.53
CA GLU A 94 -1.97 -19.90 2.27
C GLU A 94 -0.73 -20.65 1.76
N ASP A 95 0.07 -20.01 0.88
CA ASP A 95 1.32 -20.57 0.38
C ASP A 95 2.36 -20.74 1.47
N TYR A 96 2.44 -19.76 2.38
CA TYR A 96 3.36 -19.82 3.51
C TYR A 96 2.97 -20.89 4.53
N LYS A 97 1.65 -21.03 4.81
CA LYS A 97 1.11 -21.98 5.79
C LYS A 97 -0.29 -22.41 5.38
N GLN A 98 -0.40 -23.63 4.89
CA GLN A 98 -1.67 -24.21 4.44
C GLN A 98 -2.77 -24.10 5.50
N GLY A 99 -3.94 -23.63 5.12
CA GLY A 99 -5.11 -23.43 5.99
C GLY A 99 -5.05 -22.13 6.81
N ALA A 100 -3.96 -21.35 6.78
CA ALA A 100 -3.84 -20.13 7.58
C ALA A 100 -4.74 -19.01 7.05
N ALA A 101 -4.97 -18.94 5.74
CA ALA A 101 -5.84 -17.92 5.15
C ALA A 101 -7.29 -17.98 5.65
N LYS A 102 -7.76 -19.17 6.08
CA LYS A 102 -9.10 -19.36 6.64
C LYS A 102 -9.30 -18.65 8.00
N LYS A 103 -8.24 -18.32 8.70
CA LYS A 103 -8.27 -17.61 9.99
C LYS A 103 -8.38 -16.10 9.83
N LEU A 104 -8.14 -15.57 8.62
CA LEU A 104 -8.11 -14.15 8.38
C LEU A 104 -9.51 -13.55 8.35
N LYS A 105 -9.75 -12.57 9.21
CA LYS A 105 -10.93 -11.72 9.16
C LYS A 105 -10.69 -10.60 8.15
N THR A 106 -11.63 -10.34 7.26
CA THR A 106 -11.46 -9.36 6.19
C THR A 106 -12.58 -8.34 6.16
N ILE A 107 -12.23 -7.10 5.88
CA ILE A 107 -13.16 -6.03 5.49
C ILE A 107 -12.81 -5.64 4.05
N LEU A 108 -13.76 -5.82 3.15
CA LEU A 108 -13.61 -5.48 1.74
C LEU A 108 -13.96 -4.02 1.51
N ILE A 109 -13.03 -3.25 0.93
CA ILE A 109 -13.28 -1.93 0.38
C ILE A 109 -13.95 -2.14 -0.99
N LYS A 110 -15.27 -1.88 -1.06
CA LYS A 110 -16.06 -2.08 -2.29
C LYS A 110 -15.88 -0.90 -3.25
N THR A 111 -15.91 0.29 -2.70
CA THR A 111 -15.76 1.55 -3.45
C THR A 111 -14.80 2.49 -2.73
N ILE A 112 -14.27 3.48 -3.44
CA ILE A 112 -13.42 4.53 -2.83
C ILE A 112 -14.20 5.44 -1.86
N ASP A 113 -15.54 5.43 -1.92
CA ASP A 113 -16.39 6.20 -1.03
C ASP A 113 -16.64 5.51 0.32
N ASP A 114 -16.19 4.27 0.46
CA ASP A 114 -16.33 3.52 1.71
C ASP A 114 -15.57 4.24 2.83
N LYS A 115 -16.16 4.21 4.02
CA LYS A 115 -15.55 4.76 5.25
C LYS A 115 -15.61 3.72 6.35
N ILE A 116 -14.53 3.59 7.07
CA ILE A 116 -14.39 2.56 8.11
C ILE A 116 -13.98 3.23 9.41
N GLN A 117 -14.59 2.80 10.51
CA GLN A 117 -14.16 3.21 11.85
C GLN A 117 -13.31 2.09 12.46
N LEU A 118 -12.07 2.42 12.81
CA LEU A 118 -11.11 1.52 13.46
C LEU A 118 -10.64 2.12 14.79
N GLY A 119 -11.35 1.82 15.87
CA GLY A 119 -11.10 2.50 17.15
C GLY A 119 -11.29 4.02 17.01
N ALA A 120 -10.28 4.81 17.38
CA ALA A 120 -10.29 6.27 17.25
C ALA A 120 -10.11 6.77 15.81
N PHE A 121 -9.74 5.91 14.88
CA PHE A 121 -9.42 6.30 13.50
C PHE A 121 -10.65 6.24 12.61
N LYS A 122 -10.93 7.33 11.89
CA LYS A 122 -11.87 7.37 10.76
C LYS A 122 -11.05 7.23 9.48
N VAL A 123 -11.23 6.14 8.77
CA VAL A 123 -10.48 5.83 7.56
C VAL A 123 -11.39 6.02 6.35
N SER A 124 -10.91 6.76 5.38
CA SER A 124 -11.51 6.91 4.05
C SER A 124 -10.47 6.60 2.97
N PHE A 125 -10.94 6.35 1.76
CA PHE A 125 -10.09 5.93 0.66
C PHE A 125 -10.21 6.92 -0.50
N PHE A 126 -9.21 6.91 -1.37
CA PHE A 126 -9.22 7.69 -2.60
C PHE A 126 -8.50 6.94 -3.72
N GLN A 127 -8.86 7.27 -4.94
CA GLN A 127 -8.24 6.67 -6.12
C GLN A 127 -6.78 7.14 -6.22
N VAL A 128 -5.92 6.21 -6.60
CA VAL A 128 -4.54 6.48 -7.03
C VAL A 128 -4.27 5.75 -8.33
N GLU A 129 -3.31 6.26 -9.08
CA GLU A 129 -2.80 5.59 -10.28
C GLU A 129 -1.54 4.84 -9.90
N HIS A 130 -1.51 3.57 -10.24
CA HIS A 130 -0.36 2.72 -10.00
C HIS A 130 -0.34 1.55 -11.00
N SER A 131 0.80 0.86 -11.09
CA SER A 131 1.01 -0.23 -12.05
C SER A 131 0.23 -1.53 -11.76
N ILE A 132 -0.48 -1.60 -10.64
CA ILE A 132 -1.32 -2.75 -10.26
C ILE A 132 -2.76 -2.31 -10.01
N MET A 133 -3.72 -3.17 -10.39
CA MET A 133 -5.14 -2.93 -10.14
C MET A 133 -5.46 -2.91 -8.65
N ASP A 134 -6.54 -2.22 -8.30
CA ASP A 134 -7.05 -2.13 -6.93
C ASP A 134 -6.15 -1.36 -5.95
N ALA A 135 -5.17 -0.59 -6.45
CA ALA A 135 -4.43 0.34 -5.60
C ALA A 135 -5.35 1.44 -5.05
N VAL A 136 -5.19 1.78 -3.78
CA VAL A 136 -5.94 2.84 -3.11
C VAL A 136 -5.04 3.68 -2.21
N GLY A 137 -5.27 4.98 -2.20
CA GLY A 137 -4.77 5.87 -1.18
C GLY A 137 -5.68 5.84 0.06
N VAL A 138 -5.11 6.16 1.21
CA VAL A 138 -5.76 6.08 2.51
C VAL A 138 -5.68 7.44 3.21
N ALA A 139 -6.80 7.96 3.65
CA ALA A 139 -6.87 9.14 4.52
C ALA A 139 -7.33 8.70 5.91
N ILE A 140 -6.48 8.93 6.91
CA ILE A 140 -6.65 8.49 8.28
C ILE A 140 -6.89 9.72 9.15
N THR A 141 -8.13 9.92 9.59
CA THR A 141 -8.53 11.05 10.43
C THR A 141 -8.60 10.62 11.89
N THR A 142 -7.98 11.42 12.74
CA THR A 142 -7.98 11.31 14.20
C THR A 142 -8.55 12.58 14.82
N PRO A 143 -8.81 12.63 16.15
CA PRO A 143 -9.19 13.86 16.82
C PRO A 143 -8.18 15.01 16.71
N VAL A 144 -6.91 14.72 16.39
CA VAL A 144 -5.83 15.72 16.32
C VAL A 144 -5.40 16.10 14.91
N GLY A 145 -5.94 15.42 13.89
CA GLY A 145 -5.63 15.73 12.49
C GLY A 145 -5.77 14.53 11.56
N THR A 146 -5.42 14.75 10.30
CA THR A 146 -5.55 13.76 9.22
C THR A 146 -4.19 13.45 8.62
N VAL A 147 -3.90 12.16 8.39
CA VAL A 147 -2.78 11.72 7.57
C VAL A 147 -3.33 11.24 6.23
N ILE A 148 -2.71 11.69 5.15
CA ILE A 148 -3.02 11.30 3.77
C ILE A 148 -1.84 10.49 3.27
N HIS A 149 -2.07 9.23 2.95
CA HIS A 149 -1.04 8.30 2.48
C HIS A 149 -1.52 7.63 1.18
N PRO A 150 -0.99 7.99 0.02
CA PRO A 150 -1.42 7.42 -1.26
C PRO A 150 -0.94 5.97 -1.47
N GLY A 151 -0.04 5.44 -0.66
CA GLY A 151 0.72 4.24 -1.01
C GLY A 151 1.74 4.60 -2.10
N ASP A 152 1.97 3.66 -2.99
CA ASP A 152 2.70 3.94 -4.23
C ASP A 152 1.75 4.57 -5.25
N TRP A 153 2.23 5.58 -5.95
CA TRP A 153 1.39 6.31 -6.88
C TRP A 153 2.18 6.97 -8.00
N THR A 154 1.51 7.18 -9.09
CA THR A 154 1.98 8.01 -10.19
C THR A 154 0.99 9.15 -10.41
N MET A 155 1.43 10.25 -10.99
CA MET A 155 0.55 11.33 -11.41
C MET A 155 0.62 11.45 -12.93
N GLU A 156 -0.22 10.70 -13.61
CA GLU A 156 -0.41 10.86 -15.04
C GLU A 156 -1.25 12.11 -15.31
N ARG A 157 -0.94 12.78 -16.41
CA ARG A 157 -1.60 13.99 -16.84
C ARG A 157 -2.20 13.83 -18.21
N VAL A 158 -3.37 14.40 -18.40
CA VAL A 158 -3.98 14.52 -19.72
C VAL A 158 -3.06 15.35 -20.61
N LYS A 159 -2.63 14.79 -21.73
CA LYS A 159 -1.61 15.39 -22.62
C LYS A 159 -2.01 16.75 -23.15
N GLU A 160 -3.29 16.94 -23.46
CA GLU A 160 -3.85 18.17 -24.04
C GLU A 160 -4.02 19.29 -23.01
N THR A 161 -4.36 18.98 -21.78
CA THR A 161 -4.69 19.96 -20.74
C THR A 161 -3.62 20.10 -19.67
N GLY A 162 -2.78 19.09 -19.48
CA GLY A 162 -1.84 19.02 -18.38
C GLY A 162 -2.47 18.75 -17.02
N GLU A 163 -3.78 18.55 -16.96
CA GLU A 163 -4.49 18.25 -15.71
C GLU A 163 -4.23 16.79 -15.28
N PRO A 164 -4.19 16.51 -13.97
CA PRO A 164 -4.14 15.14 -13.46
C PRO A 164 -5.34 14.32 -13.98
N ILE A 165 -5.12 13.04 -14.31
CA ILE A 165 -6.20 12.12 -14.70
C ILE A 165 -7.11 11.83 -13.51
N VAL A 166 -6.55 11.70 -12.31
CA VAL A 166 -7.30 11.51 -11.06
C VAL A 166 -7.54 12.86 -10.38
N ASP A 167 -8.77 13.14 -10.01
CA ASP A 167 -9.14 14.35 -9.26
C ASP A 167 -8.86 14.15 -7.76
N TYR A 168 -7.86 14.86 -7.26
CA TYR A 168 -7.49 14.91 -5.84
C TYR A 168 -8.08 16.10 -5.08
N ALA A 169 -8.91 16.94 -5.68
CA ALA A 169 -9.41 18.17 -5.04
C ALA A 169 -10.17 17.91 -3.75
N HIS A 170 -10.85 16.76 -3.65
CA HIS A 170 -11.58 16.37 -2.44
C HIS A 170 -10.69 16.20 -1.20
N LEU A 171 -9.40 15.90 -1.37
CA LEU A 171 -8.45 15.76 -0.27
C LEU A 171 -8.19 17.10 0.45
N ALA A 172 -8.38 18.23 -0.24
CA ALA A 172 -8.26 19.56 0.36
C ALA A 172 -9.32 19.84 1.43
N ASN A 173 -10.44 19.11 1.39
CA ASN A 173 -11.56 19.26 2.32
C ASN A 173 -11.46 18.36 3.56
N LEU A 174 -10.39 17.57 3.69
CA LEU A 174 -10.18 16.72 4.85
C LEU A 174 -9.88 17.57 6.10
N PRO A 175 -10.22 17.06 7.30
CA PRO A 175 -9.96 17.76 8.57
C PRO A 175 -8.50 18.14 8.74
N ARG A 176 -8.26 19.37 9.21
CA ARG A 176 -6.93 19.90 9.48
C ARG A 176 -6.63 19.89 10.98
N PRO A 177 -5.33 19.86 11.40
CA PRO A 177 -4.15 19.85 10.53
C PRO A 177 -4.02 18.55 9.74
N SER A 178 -3.32 18.58 8.60
CA SER A 178 -3.10 17.38 7.78
C SER A 178 -1.63 17.20 7.43
N ILE A 179 -1.23 15.93 7.32
CA ILE A 179 0.11 15.50 6.90
C ILE A 179 -0.07 14.68 5.63
N LEU A 180 0.71 15.00 4.60
CA LEU A 180 0.80 14.21 3.38
C LEU A 180 2.09 13.39 3.43
N MET A 181 1.97 12.07 3.40
CA MET A 181 3.07 11.12 3.36
C MET A 181 3.18 10.57 1.94
N LEU A 182 4.19 10.99 1.20
CA LEU A 182 4.45 10.56 -0.18
C LEU A 182 5.65 9.63 -0.23
N GLU A 183 5.59 8.67 -1.14
CA GLU A 183 6.79 7.98 -1.60
C GLU A 183 7.65 8.96 -2.40
N SER A 184 8.93 8.63 -2.57
CA SER A 184 9.89 9.50 -3.25
C SER A 184 10.70 8.77 -4.31
N LEU A 185 10.20 7.64 -4.79
CA LEU A 185 10.85 6.87 -5.84
C LEU A 185 11.02 7.71 -7.12
N GLY A 186 12.25 7.79 -7.60
CA GLY A 186 12.54 8.60 -8.77
C GLY A 186 12.60 10.11 -8.55
N ALA A 187 12.41 10.62 -7.32
CA ALA A 187 12.39 12.06 -7.02
C ALA A 187 13.69 12.80 -7.43
N ILE A 188 14.82 12.10 -7.50
CA ILE A 188 16.10 12.65 -7.95
C ILE A 188 16.29 12.54 -9.47
N SER A 189 15.39 11.87 -10.20
CA SER A 189 15.50 11.72 -11.64
C SER A 189 15.17 13.04 -12.34
N THR A 190 16.07 13.50 -13.18
CA THR A 190 15.86 14.67 -14.06
C THR A 190 15.27 14.26 -15.41
N LYS A 191 15.13 12.97 -15.68
CA LYS A 191 14.55 12.44 -16.91
C LYS A 191 13.03 12.47 -16.82
N GLN A 192 12.41 13.00 -17.83
CA GLN A 192 10.96 12.89 -18.00
C GLN A 192 10.62 11.43 -18.31
N SER A 193 9.72 10.85 -17.53
CA SER A 193 9.23 9.50 -17.80
C SER A 193 8.46 9.48 -19.13
N PRO A 194 8.62 8.45 -19.96
CA PRO A 194 7.80 8.29 -21.16
C PRO A 194 6.33 8.15 -20.76
N THR A 195 5.44 8.67 -21.58
CA THR A 195 3.99 8.47 -21.38
C THR A 195 3.63 7.01 -21.64
N SER A 196 2.47 6.59 -21.13
CA SER A 196 1.93 5.24 -21.42
C SER A 196 1.76 4.99 -22.92
N GLU A 197 1.44 6.04 -23.69
CA GLU A 197 1.36 5.98 -25.17
C GLU A 197 2.73 5.77 -25.80
N ASP A 198 3.75 6.49 -25.35
CA ASP A 198 5.13 6.34 -25.86
C ASP A 198 5.65 4.93 -25.58
N LEU A 199 5.39 4.41 -24.38
CA LEU A 199 5.77 3.05 -23.99
C LEU A 199 5.09 2.00 -24.88
N LYS A 200 3.78 2.15 -25.10
CA LYS A 200 3.01 1.26 -25.97
C LYS A 200 3.52 1.28 -27.41
N ALA A 201 3.77 2.47 -27.96
CA ALA A 201 4.30 2.63 -29.31
C ALA A 201 5.68 1.99 -29.45
N ASN A 202 6.57 2.20 -28.48
CA ASN A 202 7.90 1.59 -28.45
C ASN A 202 7.85 0.07 -28.38
N LEU A 203 7.03 -0.49 -27.50
CA LEU A 203 6.83 -1.96 -27.39
C LEU A 203 6.29 -2.55 -28.72
N GLN A 204 5.31 -1.88 -29.31
CA GLN A 204 4.73 -2.32 -30.57
C GLN A 204 5.77 -2.29 -31.71
N SER A 205 6.61 -1.25 -31.75
CA SER A 205 7.71 -1.15 -32.72
C SER A 205 8.72 -2.28 -32.53
N ILE A 206 9.16 -2.53 -31.30
CA ILE A 206 10.11 -3.61 -30.99
C ILE A 206 9.56 -4.99 -31.42
N ILE A 207 8.31 -5.30 -31.04
CA ILE A 207 7.68 -6.57 -31.37
C ILE A 207 7.53 -6.73 -32.88
N SER A 208 7.10 -5.67 -33.58
CA SER A 208 6.89 -5.72 -35.04
C SER A 208 8.18 -5.82 -35.85
N SER A 209 9.30 -5.35 -35.30
CA SER A 209 10.61 -5.40 -35.95
C SER A 209 11.47 -6.60 -35.52
N ALA A 210 11.01 -7.39 -34.57
CA ALA A 210 11.75 -8.57 -34.12
C ALA A 210 11.83 -9.59 -35.28
N PRO A 211 13.02 -10.11 -35.62
CA PRO A 211 13.14 -11.21 -36.54
C PRO A 211 12.42 -12.44 -36.00
N GLY A 212 11.53 -13.06 -36.82
CA GLY A 212 10.80 -14.27 -36.48
C GLY A 212 11.67 -15.51 -36.43
#